data_d2da54d96ca7b898516b17ef8ecc36f3
#
_entry.id   d2da54d96ca7b898516b17ef8ecc36f3
#
_cell.length_a   1.000
_cell.length_b   1.000
_cell.length_c   1.000
_cell.angle_alpha   90.00
_cell.angle_beta   90.00
_cell.angle_gamma   90.00
#
_symmetry.space_group_name_H-M   'P 1'
#
loop_
_entity.id
_entity.type
_entity.pdbx_description
1 polymer ?
#
loop_
_entity_poly.entity_id
_entity_poly.type
_entity_poly.pdbx_seq_one_letter_code
_entity_poly.pdbx_strand_id
1 'polypeptide(L)'
;MTDGAEELNKRAGEWAAAELEGDTASLGEILTDDFVGVGPRGFTLGREQWLQRHETGSLRYECFGLDEVQIRRYGDAAVAVCRQTAEGVYEDENSRYELNEQFRATLVFVRQRGRWRLAGLQLSPILGRP
;
A
#
# COMPACT_ATOMS: atom_id res chain seq x y z
N MET A 1 27.82 2.75 -3.57
CA MET A 1 27.02 3.07 -2.37
C MET A 1 25.58 3.34 -2.77
N THR A 2 24.66 2.69 -2.14
CA THR A 2 23.24 2.89 -2.47
C THR A 2 22.73 4.15 -1.78
N ASP A 3 21.76 4.80 -2.39
CA ASP A 3 21.08 5.97 -1.83
C ASP A 3 19.84 5.58 -1.01
N GLY A 4 19.69 4.29 -0.65
CA GLY A 4 18.54 3.75 0.04
C GLY A 4 17.45 3.22 -0.89
N ALA A 5 17.62 3.34 -2.20
CA ALA A 5 16.62 2.87 -3.16
C ALA A 5 16.41 1.36 -3.06
N GLU A 6 17.47 0.60 -2.83
CA GLU A 6 17.35 -0.86 -2.68
C GLU A 6 16.54 -1.23 -1.45
N GLU A 7 16.78 -0.54 -0.33
CA GLU A 7 16.03 -0.77 0.90
C GLU A 7 14.57 -0.40 0.72
N LEU A 8 14.31 0.71 0.03
CA LEU A 8 12.95 1.18 -0.24
C LEU A 8 12.21 0.23 -1.17
N ASN A 9 12.86 -0.26 -2.22
CA ASN A 9 12.28 -1.26 -3.12
C ASN A 9 11.95 -2.53 -2.36
N LYS A 10 12.86 -2.97 -1.49
CA LYS A 10 12.64 -4.15 -0.67
C LYS A 10 11.44 -3.94 0.27
N ARG A 11 11.38 -2.76 0.91
CA ARG A 11 10.29 -2.45 1.84
C ARG A 11 8.93 -2.38 1.13
N ALA A 12 8.89 -1.78 -0.05
CA ALA A 12 7.67 -1.75 -0.86
C ALA A 12 7.23 -3.17 -1.23
N GLY A 13 8.17 -4.04 -1.57
CA GLY A 13 7.89 -5.45 -1.86
C GLY A 13 7.39 -6.21 -0.64
N GLU A 14 7.95 -5.94 0.53
CA GLU A 14 7.48 -6.53 1.78
C GLU A 14 6.06 -6.09 2.11
N TRP A 15 5.76 -4.80 1.86
CA TRP A 15 4.40 -4.31 2.04
C TRP A 15 3.43 -5.02 1.09
N ALA A 16 3.78 -5.13 -0.18
CA ALA A 16 2.93 -5.80 -1.18
C ALA A 16 2.68 -7.27 -0.81
N ALA A 17 3.70 -7.98 -0.35
CA ALA A 17 3.57 -9.36 0.08
C ALA A 17 2.65 -9.48 1.31
N ALA A 18 2.78 -8.56 2.25
CA ALA A 18 1.95 -8.55 3.44
C ALA A 18 0.48 -8.25 3.12
N GLU A 19 0.24 -7.34 2.15
CA GLU A 19 -1.12 -7.07 1.67
C GLU A 19 -1.72 -8.32 1.04
N LEU A 20 -0.96 -8.98 0.17
CA LEU A 20 -1.43 -10.18 -0.52
C LEU A 20 -1.86 -11.26 0.48
N GLU A 21 -1.06 -11.48 1.50
CA GLU A 21 -1.30 -12.53 2.48
C GLU A 21 -2.23 -12.12 3.61
N GLY A 22 -2.55 -10.84 3.72
CA GLY A 22 -3.32 -10.32 4.85
C GLY A 22 -2.55 -10.45 6.16
N ASP A 23 -1.23 -10.32 6.10
CA ASP A 23 -0.33 -10.45 7.25
C ASP A 23 -0.35 -9.18 8.08
N THR A 24 -1.28 -9.09 9.01
CA THR A 24 -1.48 -7.90 9.83
C THR A 24 -0.33 -7.61 10.77
N ALA A 25 0.41 -8.63 11.20
CA ALA A 25 1.58 -8.42 12.04
C ALA A 25 2.67 -7.65 11.26
N SER A 26 2.97 -8.10 10.04
CA SER A 26 3.95 -7.42 9.18
C SER A 26 3.45 -6.03 8.77
N LEU A 27 2.17 -5.91 8.38
CA LEU A 27 1.58 -4.61 8.04
C LEU A 27 1.67 -3.63 9.20
N GLY A 28 1.41 -4.11 10.43
CA GLY A 28 1.49 -3.28 11.63
C GLY A 28 2.89 -2.73 11.89
N GLU A 29 3.93 -3.46 11.49
CA GLU A 29 5.30 -2.98 11.58
C GLU A 29 5.66 -2.01 10.47
N ILE A 30 5.08 -2.20 9.28
CA ILE A 30 5.40 -1.39 8.11
C ILE A 30 4.68 -0.05 8.15
N LEU A 31 3.42 -0.01 8.57
CA LEU A 31 2.64 1.22 8.61
C LEU A 31 3.01 2.08 9.82
N THR A 32 3.13 3.39 9.62
CA THR A 32 3.34 4.30 10.75
C THR A 32 2.08 4.39 11.60
N ASP A 33 2.22 4.85 12.84
CA ASP A 33 1.08 4.99 13.76
C ASP A 33 0.03 5.95 13.21
N ASP A 34 0.46 6.96 12.47
CA ASP A 34 -0.40 7.97 11.87
C ASP A 34 -0.70 7.72 10.39
N PHE A 35 -0.52 6.50 9.92
CA PHE A 35 -0.76 6.13 8.53
C PHE A 35 -2.15 6.56 8.06
N VAL A 36 -2.21 7.07 6.82
CA VAL A 36 -3.47 7.36 6.14
C VAL A 36 -3.41 6.79 4.73
N GLY A 37 -4.39 5.97 4.38
CA GLY A 37 -4.57 5.49 3.02
C GLY A 37 -5.76 6.19 2.38
N VAL A 38 -5.58 6.67 1.15
CA VAL A 38 -6.65 7.30 0.36
C VAL A 38 -7.01 6.36 -0.77
N GLY A 39 -8.24 5.89 -0.77
CA GLY A 39 -8.72 4.99 -1.81
C GLY A 39 -9.08 5.72 -3.10
N PRO A 40 -9.31 4.97 -4.19
CA PRO A 40 -9.52 5.56 -5.51
C PRO A 40 -10.84 6.34 -5.64
N ARG A 41 -11.73 6.23 -4.66
CA ARG A 41 -12.97 7.00 -4.63
C ARG A 41 -12.94 8.13 -3.60
N GLY A 42 -11.76 8.37 -2.99
CA GLY A 42 -11.57 9.49 -2.08
C GLY A 42 -11.82 9.19 -0.61
N PHE A 43 -12.22 7.98 -0.25
CA PHE A 43 -12.36 7.63 1.17
C PHE A 43 -10.97 7.52 1.80
N THR A 44 -10.89 7.79 3.10
CA THR A 44 -9.64 7.69 3.84
C THR A 44 -9.76 6.68 4.95
N LEU A 45 -8.69 5.93 5.18
CA LEU A 45 -8.60 4.96 6.26
C LEU A 45 -7.32 5.20 7.05
N GLY A 46 -7.45 5.22 8.38
CA GLY A 46 -6.27 5.24 9.24
C GLY A 46 -5.69 3.83 9.39
N ARG A 47 -4.63 3.73 10.19
CA ARG A 47 -3.90 2.47 10.37
C ARG A 47 -4.79 1.32 10.85
N GLU A 48 -5.55 1.55 11.91
CA GLU A 48 -6.40 0.50 12.48
C GLU A 48 -7.47 0.02 11.50
N GLN A 49 -8.11 0.95 10.82
CA GLN A 49 -9.12 0.64 9.81
C GLN A 49 -8.52 -0.13 8.64
N TRP A 50 -7.30 0.23 8.25
CA TRP A 50 -6.59 -0.45 7.18
C TRP A 50 -6.32 -1.91 7.54
N LEU A 51 -5.80 -2.15 8.75
CA LEU A 51 -5.51 -3.49 9.25
C LEU A 51 -6.79 -4.30 9.46
N GLN A 52 -7.83 -3.66 9.94
CA GLN A 52 -9.10 -4.32 10.26
C GLN A 52 -9.73 -4.99 9.04
N ARG A 53 -9.54 -4.45 7.83
CA ARG A 53 -10.03 -5.07 6.60
C ARG A 53 -9.51 -6.50 6.44
N HIS A 54 -8.26 -6.72 6.81
CA HIS A 54 -7.63 -8.04 6.76
C HIS A 54 -8.03 -8.90 7.96
N GLU A 55 -8.05 -8.30 9.15
CA GLU A 55 -8.36 -9.02 10.38
C GLU A 55 -9.75 -9.64 10.38
N THR A 56 -10.72 -8.94 9.82
CA THR A 56 -12.09 -9.43 9.73
C THR A 56 -12.31 -10.38 8.57
N GLY A 57 -11.32 -10.51 7.67
CA GLY A 57 -11.47 -11.30 6.47
C GLY A 57 -12.30 -10.62 5.38
N SER A 58 -12.66 -9.35 5.59
CA SER A 58 -13.44 -8.61 4.59
C SER A 58 -12.68 -8.43 3.29
N LEU A 59 -11.37 -8.19 3.39
CA LEU A 59 -10.52 -8.02 2.22
C LEU A 59 -9.65 -9.26 2.04
N ARG A 60 -9.74 -9.88 0.88
CA ARG A 60 -8.95 -11.06 0.54
C ARG A 60 -8.40 -10.89 -0.87
N TYR A 61 -7.09 -10.83 -0.98
CA TYR A 61 -6.43 -10.75 -2.28
C TYR A 61 -6.03 -12.13 -2.79
N GLU A 62 -6.20 -12.35 -4.08
CA GLU A 62 -5.66 -13.50 -4.80
C GLU A 62 -4.37 -13.10 -5.50
N CYS A 63 -4.25 -11.83 -5.87
CA CYS A 63 -3.08 -11.26 -6.52
C CYS A 63 -2.90 -9.84 -6.02
N PHE A 64 -1.68 -9.46 -5.72
CA PHE A 64 -1.32 -8.09 -5.34
C PHE A 64 0.14 -7.87 -5.67
N GLY A 65 0.41 -6.88 -6.49
CA GLY A 65 1.79 -6.60 -6.86
C GLY A 65 1.99 -5.16 -7.29
N LEU A 66 3.25 -4.77 -7.33
CA LEU A 66 3.69 -3.45 -7.74
C LEU A 66 4.66 -3.59 -8.90
N ASP A 67 4.51 -2.74 -9.91
CA ASP A 67 5.48 -2.60 -10.98
C ASP A 67 5.57 -1.14 -11.40
N GLU A 68 6.44 -0.84 -12.36
CA GLU A 68 6.72 0.53 -12.81
C GLU A 68 7.09 1.44 -11.62
N VAL A 69 7.90 0.92 -10.70
CA VAL A 69 8.20 1.61 -9.45
C VAL A 69 9.28 2.67 -9.67
N GLN A 70 8.96 3.92 -9.33
CA GLN A 70 9.89 5.05 -9.37
C GLN A 70 10.00 5.63 -7.97
N ILE A 71 11.18 5.59 -7.39
CA ILE A 71 11.43 6.04 -6.02
C ILE A 71 12.30 7.27 -6.03
N ARG A 72 11.90 8.29 -5.26
CA ARG A 72 12.69 9.49 -5.02
C ARG A 72 12.86 9.66 -3.53
N ARG A 73 14.10 9.77 -3.09
CA ARG A 73 14.41 9.92 -1.68
C ARG A 73 14.73 11.37 -1.35
N TYR A 74 14.21 11.84 -0.25
CA TYR A 74 14.43 13.18 0.28
C TYR A 74 14.80 13.07 1.76
N GLY A 75 16.08 12.77 2.05
CA GLY A 75 16.53 12.58 3.43
C GLY A 75 15.87 11.38 4.08
N ASP A 76 15.12 11.62 5.15
CA ASP A 76 14.40 10.58 5.88
C ASP A 76 12.96 10.37 5.37
N ALA A 77 12.66 10.90 4.19
CA ALA A 77 11.38 10.68 3.51
C ALA A 77 11.63 10.22 2.09
N ALA A 78 10.68 9.51 1.52
CA ALA A 78 10.74 9.07 0.14
C ALA A 78 9.34 8.95 -0.43
N VAL A 79 9.23 9.18 -1.73
CA VAL A 79 7.98 9.02 -2.47
C VAL A 79 8.19 7.98 -3.55
N ALA A 80 7.32 6.99 -3.61
CA ALA A 80 7.32 6.00 -4.68
C ALA A 80 6.05 6.15 -5.49
N VAL A 81 6.19 6.25 -6.80
CA VAL A 81 5.04 6.21 -7.71
C VAL A 81 5.14 4.90 -8.46
N CYS A 82 4.06 4.12 -8.47
CA CYS A 82 4.08 2.80 -9.07
C CYS A 82 2.70 2.43 -9.62
N ARG A 83 2.63 1.27 -10.25
CA ARG A 83 1.36 0.69 -10.66
C ARG A 83 1.07 -0.48 -9.72
N GLN A 84 -0.11 -0.45 -9.11
CA GLN A 84 -0.59 -1.51 -8.24
C GLN A 84 -1.61 -2.34 -8.99
N THR A 85 -1.40 -3.65 -9.04
CA THR A 85 -2.36 -4.60 -9.58
C THR A 85 -2.92 -5.40 -8.43
N ALA A 86 -4.24 -5.46 -8.32
CA ALA A 86 -4.89 -6.19 -7.23
C ALA A 86 -6.10 -6.97 -7.77
N GLU A 87 -6.18 -8.23 -7.39
CA GLU A 87 -7.33 -9.09 -7.69
C GLU A 87 -7.75 -9.76 -6.38
N GLY A 88 -9.05 -9.86 -6.16
CA GLY A 88 -9.57 -10.46 -4.94
C GLY A 88 -11.00 -10.07 -4.69
N VAL A 89 -11.39 -10.07 -3.43
CA VAL A 89 -12.77 -9.78 -3.02
C VAL A 89 -12.75 -8.92 -1.76
N TYR A 90 -13.61 -7.92 -1.75
CA TYR A 90 -13.98 -7.23 -0.52
C TYR A 90 -15.42 -7.58 -0.23
N GLU A 91 -15.69 -8.11 0.96
CA GLU A 91 -17.03 -8.51 1.36
C GLU A 91 -17.27 -8.19 2.84
N ASP A 92 -18.33 -7.46 3.11
CA ASP A 92 -18.80 -7.22 4.47
C ASP A 92 -20.31 -7.52 4.54
N GLU A 93 -20.96 -7.16 5.65
CA GLU A 93 -22.37 -7.44 5.85
C GLU A 93 -23.30 -6.78 4.84
N ASN A 94 -22.84 -5.66 4.25
CA ASN A 94 -23.66 -4.82 3.39
C ASN A 94 -23.32 -4.89 1.91
N SER A 95 -22.13 -5.36 1.56
CA SER A 95 -21.66 -5.27 0.18
C SER A 95 -20.64 -6.35 -0.15
N ARG A 96 -20.53 -6.62 -1.45
CA ARG A 96 -19.51 -7.50 -1.99
C ARG A 96 -19.00 -6.89 -3.29
N TYR A 97 -17.68 -6.71 -3.35
CA TYR A 97 -17.02 -6.17 -4.55
C TYR A 97 -15.94 -7.14 -5.01
N GLU A 98 -15.93 -7.43 -6.29
CA GLU A 98 -14.81 -8.13 -6.90
C GLU A 98 -13.77 -7.09 -7.27
N LEU A 99 -12.53 -7.37 -6.90
CA LEU A 99 -11.39 -6.52 -7.19
C LEU A 99 -10.62 -7.11 -8.36
N ASN A 100 -10.46 -6.34 -9.40
CA ASN A 100 -9.68 -6.72 -10.57
C ASN A 100 -9.24 -5.43 -11.25
N GLU A 101 -8.33 -4.71 -10.60
CA GLU A 101 -8.06 -3.33 -10.97
C GLU A 101 -6.58 -3.02 -10.91
N GLN A 102 -6.21 -2.06 -11.76
CA GLN A 102 -4.89 -1.46 -11.71
C GLN A 102 -5.04 0.00 -11.32
N PHE A 103 -4.20 0.42 -10.40
CA PHE A 103 -4.19 1.78 -9.91
C PHE A 103 -2.80 2.38 -10.04
N ARG A 104 -2.75 3.68 -10.26
CA ARG A 104 -1.53 4.44 -10.02
C ARG A 104 -1.49 4.71 -8.51
N ALA A 105 -0.42 4.25 -7.86
CA ALA A 105 -0.26 4.39 -6.42
C ALA A 105 0.88 5.35 -6.13
N THR A 106 0.63 6.28 -5.21
CA THR A 106 1.68 7.13 -4.64
C THR A 106 1.87 6.69 -3.21
N LEU A 107 3.08 6.24 -2.88
CA LEU A 107 3.44 5.75 -1.56
C LEU A 107 4.39 6.73 -0.91
N VAL A 108 4.12 7.10 0.33
CA VAL A 108 4.99 7.99 1.09
C VAL A 108 5.64 7.21 2.22
N PHE A 109 6.96 7.13 2.17
CA PHE A 109 7.75 6.44 3.19
C PHE A 109 8.49 7.44 4.05
N VAL A 110 8.65 7.11 5.32
CA VAL A 110 9.49 7.86 6.24
C VAL A 110 10.43 6.90 6.95
N ARG A 111 11.62 7.38 7.25
CA ARG A 111 12.61 6.59 7.97
C ARG A 111 12.54 6.96 9.44
N GLN A 112 12.20 5.98 10.27
CA GLN A 112 12.07 6.16 11.71
C GLN A 112 12.93 5.09 12.39
N ARG A 113 13.82 5.52 13.26
CA ARG A 113 14.72 4.61 13.99
C ARG A 113 15.49 3.67 13.06
N GLY A 114 15.94 4.21 11.92
CA GLY A 114 16.72 3.45 10.95
C GLY A 114 15.91 2.54 10.05
N ARG A 115 14.59 2.56 10.15
CA ARG A 115 13.72 1.70 9.35
C ARG A 115 12.75 2.53 8.50
N TRP A 116 12.58 2.11 7.25
CA TRP A 116 11.59 2.72 6.38
C TRP A 116 10.20 2.20 6.71
N ARG A 117 9.26 3.11 6.89
CA ARG A 117 7.86 2.79 7.18
C ARG A 117 6.96 3.55 6.22
N LEU A 118 5.80 2.98 5.93
CA LEU A 118 4.82 3.58 5.04
C LEU A 118 3.92 4.52 5.84
N ALA A 119 4.00 5.82 5.55
CA ALA A 119 3.22 6.84 6.26
C ALA A 119 1.89 7.12 5.58
N GLY A 120 1.79 6.87 4.29
CA GLY A 120 0.55 7.09 3.58
C GLY A 120 0.61 6.59 2.16
N LEU A 121 -0.55 6.46 1.56
CA LEU A 121 -0.66 6.13 0.14
C LEU A 121 -1.93 6.74 -0.43
N GLN A 122 -1.91 6.92 -1.74
CA GLN A 122 -3.09 7.33 -2.48
C GLN A 122 -3.19 6.54 -3.77
N LEU A 123 -4.38 6.07 -4.07
CA LEU A 123 -4.67 5.30 -5.27
C LEU A 123 -5.51 6.12 -6.22
N SER A 124 -5.15 6.07 -7.50
CA SER A 124 -5.92 6.69 -8.58
C SER A 124 -6.17 5.65 -9.66
N PRO A 125 -7.37 5.62 -10.25
CA PRO A 125 -7.61 4.71 -11.37
C PRO A 125 -6.73 5.09 -12.56
N ILE A 126 -6.36 4.10 -13.36
CA ILE A 126 -5.62 4.32 -14.59
C ILE A 126 -6.66 4.33 -15.73
N LEU A 127 -6.97 5.52 -16.23
CA LEU A 127 -8.02 5.70 -17.23
C LEU A 127 -7.47 6.03 -18.63
N GLY A 128 -6.15 6.04 -18.75
CA GLY A 128 -5.52 6.44 -19.99
C GLY A 128 -5.23 7.94 -20.01
N ARG A 129 -4.90 8.45 -21.18
CA ARG A 129 -4.57 9.87 -21.34
C ARG A 129 -5.79 10.70 -21.68
N PRO A 130 -5.83 11.96 -21.24
CA PRO A 130 -6.92 12.87 -21.64
C PRO A 130 -6.92 13.17 -23.14
#